data_c33fec430c06683c9d74ff6ee1e5b1cf
#
_entry.id   c33fec430c06683c9d74ff6ee1e5b1cf
#
_cell.length_a   1.000
_cell.length_b   1.000
_cell.length_c   1.000
_cell.angle_alpha   90.00
_cell.angle_beta   90.00
_cell.angle_gamma   90.00
#
_symmetry.space_group_name_H-M   'P 1'
#
loop_
_entity.id
_entity.type
_entity.pdbx_description
1 polymer ?
#
loop_
_entity_poly.entity_id
_entity_poly.type
_entity_poly.pdbx_seq_one_letter_code
_entity_poly.pdbx_strand_id
1 'polypeptide(L)'
;DDIVKKTTSYQVNASTGDLTPTETTEIFKRNGAKSKVIVTPLEPSVRYEKDATKAKGEANVTTAGTPGTRTVTTTYTVNPADGSLIPHEGKPVIKLSTPTVVKVPAKDEVEYLKDGDDVVKKTTTYEVNASTGILTPAEKKEVFKQDGSKTTVVVTPLEPSVRYEKDATRAKGGANVTVAGTSGTRTVTTTYTVNPTDGSLIPHEGQPVIKPSTPTVVKVSAKDEVEYLKEGDNVVKKTTSYAVNASTGTLT
;
A
#
# COMPACT_ATOMS: atom_id res chain seq x y z
N ASP A 1 32.77 -31.97 19.96
CA ASP A 1 31.77 -30.89 20.10
C ASP A 1 31.75 -30.07 18.81
N ASP A 2 30.55 -29.60 18.42
CA ASP A 2 30.39 -28.73 17.26
C ASP A 2 30.80 -27.29 17.61
N ILE A 3 31.39 -26.59 16.66
CA ILE A 3 31.71 -25.15 16.81
C ILE A 3 30.60 -24.35 16.17
N VAL A 4 30.01 -23.42 16.93
CA VAL A 4 28.94 -22.54 16.46
C VAL A 4 29.48 -21.11 16.37
N LYS A 5 29.42 -20.53 15.17
CA LYS A 5 29.73 -19.12 14.91
C LYS A 5 28.43 -18.38 14.60
N LYS A 6 28.11 -17.35 15.39
CA LYS A 6 27.00 -16.43 15.11
C LYS A 6 27.53 -15.10 14.60
N THR A 7 26.90 -14.58 13.56
CA THR A 7 27.23 -13.27 12.99
C THR A 7 25.93 -12.50 12.77
N THR A 8 25.86 -11.27 13.27
CA THR A 8 24.75 -10.35 12.99
C THR A 8 25.24 -9.26 12.07
N SER A 9 24.62 -9.11 10.92
CA SER A 9 24.85 -8.00 9.98
C SER A 9 23.63 -7.09 9.98
N TYR A 10 23.85 -5.80 9.70
CA TYR A 10 22.78 -4.80 9.70
C TYR A 10 22.68 -4.15 8.33
N GLN A 11 21.44 -4.00 7.84
CA GLN A 11 21.13 -3.16 6.69
C GLN A 11 20.46 -1.88 7.18
N VAL A 12 20.85 -0.75 6.62
CA VAL A 12 20.25 0.55 6.92
C VAL A 12 19.12 0.81 5.93
N ASN A 13 17.94 1.12 6.43
CA ASN A 13 16.86 1.64 5.61
C ASN A 13 17.22 3.09 5.20
N ALA A 14 17.44 3.32 3.91
CA ALA A 14 17.87 4.62 3.41
C ALA A 14 16.85 5.76 3.61
N SER A 15 15.56 5.42 3.84
CA SER A 15 14.50 6.40 4.02
C SER A 15 14.23 6.74 5.49
N THR A 16 14.39 5.78 6.40
CA THR A 16 14.08 5.95 7.84
C THR A 16 15.31 5.96 8.74
N GLY A 17 16.45 5.45 8.25
CA GLY A 17 17.66 5.25 9.04
C GLY A 17 17.60 4.01 9.96
N ASP A 18 16.52 3.24 9.94
CA ASP A 18 16.36 2.07 10.79
C ASP A 18 17.33 0.95 10.40
N LEU A 19 17.80 0.19 11.39
CA LEU A 19 18.68 -0.94 11.21
C LEU A 19 17.89 -2.25 11.21
N THR A 20 17.98 -3.01 10.11
CA THR A 20 17.39 -4.35 10.00
C THR A 20 18.48 -5.40 10.19
N PRO A 21 18.44 -6.19 11.30
CA PRO A 21 19.44 -7.21 11.54
C PRO A 21 19.18 -8.47 10.70
N THR A 22 20.23 -9.08 10.22
CA THR A 22 20.22 -10.42 9.62
C THR A 22 21.16 -11.31 10.42
N GLU A 23 20.66 -12.40 10.97
CA GLU A 23 21.46 -13.35 11.72
C GLU A 23 21.92 -14.51 10.84
N THR A 24 23.21 -14.82 10.93
CA THR A 24 23.82 -15.99 10.29
C THR A 24 24.41 -16.86 11.38
N THR A 25 24.01 -18.13 11.39
CA THR A 25 24.62 -19.14 12.27
C THR A 25 25.30 -20.19 11.42
N GLU A 26 26.60 -20.40 11.65
CA GLU A 26 27.40 -21.43 10.99
C GLU A 26 27.77 -22.49 12.04
N ILE A 27 27.48 -23.76 11.72
CA ILE A 27 27.80 -24.91 12.59
C ILE A 27 28.80 -25.78 11.86
N PHE A 28 30.00 -25.92 12.45
CA PHE A 28 31.09 -26.76 11.95
C PHE A 28 31.11 -28.05 12.75
N LYS A 29 30.82 -29.16 12.10
CA LYS A 29 30.81 -30.49 12.72
C LYS A 29 32.17 -31.14 12.65
N ARG A 30 32.47 -32.02 13.62
CA ARG A 30 33.75 -32.71 13.75
C ARG A 30 34.08 -33.64 12.54
N ASN A 31 33.06 -34.06 11.78
CA ASN A 31 33.23 -34.88 10.57
C ASN A 31 33.48 -34.05 9.28
N GLY A 32 33.77 -32.76 9.40
CA GLY A 32 33.96 -31.86 8.29
C GLY A 32 32.68 -31.32 7.66
N ALA A 33 31.51 -31.86 8.02
CA ALA A 33 30.25 -31.31 7.51
C ALA A 33 30.00 -29.93 8.12
N LYS A 34 29.34 -29.06 7.35
CA LYS A 34 29.00 -27.68 7.75
C LYS A 34 27.52 -27.44 7.51
N SER A 35 26.89 -26.66 8.37
CA SER A 35 25.60 -26.05 8.07
C SER A 35 25.65 -24.54 8.34
N LYS A 36 24.89 -23.79 7.54
CA LYS A 36 24.75 -22.35 7.66
C LYS A 36 23.26 -22.05 7.70
N VAL A 37 22.82 -21.35 8.74
CA VAL A 37 21.44 -20.88 8.88
C VAL A 37 21.44 -19.36 8.82
N ILE A 38 20.69 -18.81 7.89
CA ILE A 38 20.49 -17.37 7.76
C ILE A 38 19.05 -17.07 8.18
N VAL A 39 18.89 -16.20 9.16
CA VAL A 39 17.60 -15.72 9.62
C VAL A 39 17.51 -14.24 9.27
N THR A 40 16.59 -13.91 8.38
CA THR A 40 16.30 -12.55 7.98
C THR A 40 14.94 -12.16 8.55
N PRO A 41 14.82 -11.05 9.31
CA PRO A 41 13.54 -10.57 9.79
C PRO A 41 12.66 -10.12 8.61
N LEU A 42 11.35 -10.29 8.79
CA LEU A 42 10.32 -9.78 7.89
C LEU A 42 9.58 -8.70 8.65
N GLU A 43 9.75 -7.47 8.22
CA GLU A 43 9.13 -6.32 8.87
C GLU A 43 7.61 -6.40 8.84
N PRO A 44 6.92 -5.94 9.91
CA PRO A 44 5.49 -5.82 9.93
C PRO A 44 5.02 -4.83 8.86
N SER A 45 4.03 -5.22 8.07
CA SER A 45 3.32 -4.26 7.21
C SER A 45 2.51 -3.30 8.09
N VAL A 46 2.26 -2.09 7.59
CA VAL A 46 1.38 -1.13 8.25
C VAL A 46 0.00 -1.22 7.63
N ARG A 47 -1.05 -1.30 8.46
CA ARG A 47 -2.44 -1.26 8.06
C ARG A 47 -3.16 -0.18 8.85
N TYR A 48 -3.93 0.64 8.15
CA TYR A 48 -4.74 1.68 8.75
C TYR A 48 -6.19 1.24 8.88
N GLU A 49 -6.82 1.57 10.01
CA GLU A 49 -8.22 1.25 10.31
C GLU A 49 -8.94 2.49 10.85
N LYS A 50 -10.24 2.58 10.56
CA LYS A 50 -11.10 3.65 11.09
C LYS A 50 -11.28 3.49 12.60
N ASP A 51 -11.10 4.59 13.36
CA ASP A 51 -11.59 4.73 14.72
C ASP A 51 -12.83 5.65 14.72
N ALA A 52 -14.01 5.05 14.70
CA ALA A 52 -15.28 5.79 14.68
C ALA A 52 -15.64 6.39 16.05
N THR A 53 -14.87 6.13 17.09
CA THR A 53 -15.13 6.66 18.45
C THR A 53 -14.49 8.01 18.69
N LYS A 54 -13.45 8.34 17.92
CA LYS A 54 -12.66 9.56 18.06
C LYS A 54 -12.94 10.55 16.94
N ALA A 55 -12.97 11.84 17.29
CA ALA A 55 -13.17 12.91 16.34
C ALA A 55 -11.99 13.01 15.35
N LYS A 56 -12.28 13.39 14.11
CA LYS A 56 -11.27 13.68 13.09
C LYS A 56 -10.28 14.74 13.60
N GLY A 57 -8.98 14.48 13.42
CA GLY A 57 -7.90 15.37 13.86
C GLY A 57 -7.34 15.05 15.24
N GLU A 58 -7.95 14.12 15.98
CA GLU A 58 -7.30 13.56 17.17
C GLU A 58 -6.08 12.70 16.80
N ALA A 59 -5.25 12.38 17.78
CA ALA A 59 -4.06 11.57 17.55
C ALA A 59 -4.42 10.11 17.19
N ASN A 60 -3.72 9.57 16.21
CA ASN A 60 -3.81 8.15 15.87
C ASN A 60 -3.38 7.25 17.03
N VAL A 61 -3.97 6.07 17.13
CA VAL A 61 -3.55 5.03 18.08
C VAL A 61 -2.87 3.91 17.30
N THR A 62 -1.62 3.66 17.64
CA THR A 62 -0.81 2.62 16.99
C THR A 62 -0.66 1.41 17.89
N THR A 63 -0.98 0.24 17.36
CA THR A 63 -0.66 -1.06 17.95
C THR A 63 0.44 -1.69 17.11
N ALA A 64 1.62 -1.86 17.70
CA ALA A 64 2.77 -2.43 17.02
C ALA A 64 2.52 -3.88 16.60
N GLY A 65 2.90 -4.19 15.38
CA GLY A 65 2.95 -5.57 14.90
C GLY A 65 4.17 -6.33 15.42
N THR A 66 4.26 -7.59 15.10
CA THR A 66 5.43 -8.42 15.44
C THR A 66 6.17 -8.80 14.15
N PRO A 67 7.50 -8.67 14.12
CA PRO A 67 8.30 -9.13 12.99
C PRO A 67 8.14 -10.63 12.75
N GLY A 68 8.12 -11.00 11.49
CA GLY A 68 8.26 -12.39 11.05
C GLY A 68 9.73 -12.76 10.85
N THR A 69 9.97 -13.95 10.30
CA THR A 69 11.33 -14.38 9.93
C THR A 69 11.31 -15.21 8.67
N ARG A 70 12.33 -15.03 7.85
CA ARG A 70 12.68 -15.93 6.74
C ARG A 70 13.96 -16.66 7.10
N THR A 71 13.89 -17.97 7.27
CA THR A 71 15.04 -18.82 7.61
C THR A 71 15.44 -19.65 6.39
N VAL A 72 16.70 -19.56 6.00
CA VAL A 72 17.31 -20.41 4.97
C VAL A 72 18.42 -21.24 5.61
N THR A 73 18.35 -22.54 5.43
CA THR A 73 19.38 -23.48 5.90
C THR A 73 20.13 -24.02 4.68
N THR A 74 21.45 -23.81 4.66
CA THR A 74 22.34 -24.42 3.67
C THR A 74 23.18 -25.47 4.37
N THR A 75 23.11 -26.73 3.92
CA THR A 75 23.99 -27.80 4.35
C THR A 75 25.12 -27.96 3.34
N TYR A 76 26.27 -28.42 3.82
CA TYR A 76 27.44 -28.65 2.94
C TYR A 76 27.90 -30.09 3.09
N THR A 77 28.19 -30.72 1.98
CA THR A 77 28.87 -32.01 1.93
C THR A 77 30.29 -31.84 1.40
N VAL A 78 31.19 -32.70 1.84
CA VAL A 78 32.58 -32.66 1.36
C VAL A 78 32.67 -33.38 0.02
N ASN A 79 33.24 -32.72 -0.98
CA ASN A 79 33.57 -33.34 -2.25
C ASN A 79 34.73 -34.36 -2.05
N PRO A 80 34.55 -35.65 -2.31
CA PRO A 80 35.58 -36.65 -2.10
C PRO A 80 36.77 -36.51 -3.04
N ALA A 81 36.66 -35.79 -4.17
CA ALA A 81 37.71 -35.67 -5.14
C ALA A 81 38.77 -34.60 -4.76
N ASP A 82 38.38 -33.52 -4.11
CA ASP A 82 39.23 -32.34 -3.83
C ASP A 82 39.07 -31.75 -2.42
N GLY A 83 38.17 -32.31 -1.59
CA GLY A 83 37.91 -31.83 -0.24
C GLY A 83 37.11 -30.53 -0.17
N SER A 84 36.64 -29.98 -1.29
CA SER A 84 35.81 -28.79 -1.34
C SER A 84 34.43 -29.02 -0.71
N LEU A 85 33.76 -27.91 -0.27
CA LEU A 85 32.43 -27.99 0.29
C LEU A 85 31.37 -27.73 -0.80
N ILE A 86 30.48 -28.68 -1.00
CA ILE A 86 29.36 -28.59 -1.93
C ILE A 86 28.13 -28.07 -1.15
N PRO A 87 27.58 -26.87 -1.46
CA PRO A 87 26.41 -26.35 -0.78
C PRO A 87 25.11 -27.00 -1.29
N HIS A 88 24.19 -27.27 -0.36
CA HIS A 88 22.82 -27.68 -0.62
C HIS A 88 21.87 -26.75 0.10
N GLU A 89 21.26 -25.81 -0.63
CA GLU A 89 20.31 -24.86 -0.06
C GLU A 89 18.94 -25.51 0.13
N GLY A 90 18.43 -25.45 1.36
CA GLY A 90 17.10 -25.91 1.73
C GLY A 90 16.03 -24.89 1.32
N LYS A 91 14.77 -25.34 1.25
CA LYS A 91 13.63 -24.43 1.03
C LYS A 91 13.52 -23.44 2.19
N PRO A 92 13.26 -22.15 1.90
CA PRO A 92 13.02 -21.15 2.94
C PRO A 92 11.85 -21.52 3.85
N VAL A 93 12.06 -21.41 5.15
CA VAL A 93 10.99 -21.49 6.15
C VAL A 93 10.59 -20.07 6.51
N ILE A 94 9.29 -19.74 6.36
CA ILE A 94 8.75 -18.40 6.61
C ILE A 94 7.83 -18.46 7.81
N LYS A 95 8.13 -17.62 8.82
CA LYS A 95 7.21 -17.24 9.89
C LYS A 95 6.69 -15.84 9.54
N LEU A 96 5.39 -15.72 9.32
CA LEU A 96 4.78 -14.45 8.92
C LEU A 96 4.88 -13.41 10.04
N SER A 97 5.04 -12.13 9.65
CA SER A 97 4.86 -10.98 10.55
C SER A 97 3.38 -10.73 10.82
N THR A 98 3.06 -10.12 11.96
CA THR A 98 1.73 -9.53 12.18
C THR A 98 1.79 -8.04 11.83
N PRO A 99 0.75 -7.46 11.22
CA PRO A 99 0.79 -6.06 10.83
C PRO A 99 0.77 -5.12 12.04
N THR A 100 1.44 -3.98 11.90
CA THR A 100 1.22 -2.81 12.77
C THR A 100 -0.12 -2.20 12.36
N VAL A 101 -1.02 -2.00 13.33
CA VAL A 101 -2.34 -1.40 13.09
C VAL A 101 -2.34 0.03 13.60
N VAL A 102 -2.67 0.98 12.71
CA VAL A 102 -2.83 2.39 13.03
C VAL A 102 -4.32 2.73 12.95
N LYS A 103 -4.94 3.00 14.09
CA LYS A 103 -6.34 3.47 14.16
C LYS A 103 -6.37 4.97 13.93
N VAL A 104 -7.07 5.38 12.86
CA VAL A 104 -7.22 6.78 12.45
C VAL A 104 -8.55 7.32 12.94
N PRO A 105 -8.55 8.38 13.78
CA PRO A 105 -9.78 9.03 14.26
C PRO A 105 -10.64 9.53 13.11
N ALA A 106 -11.88 9.05 13.03
CA ALA A 106 -12.75 9.29 11.89
C ALA A 106 -14.24 9.12 12.27
N LYS A 107 -14.64 9.65 13.43
CA LYS A 107 -16.04 9.69 13.86
C LYS A 107 -16.86 10.46 12.84
N ASP A 108 -18.02 9.94 12.49
CA ASP A 108 -18.96 10.61 11.59
C ASP A 108 -19.49 11.89 12.23
N GLU A 109 -19.60 12.95 11.43
CA GLU A 109 -20.05 14.29 11.85
C GLU A 109 -21.48 14.52 11.37
N VAL A 110 -22.31 15.12 12.22
CA VAL A 110 -23.69 15.50 11.89
C VAL A 110 -23.88 16.95 12.23
N GLU A 111 -24.30 17.74 11.24
CA GLU A 111 -24.68 19.14 11.38
C GLU A 111 -26.14 19.35 11.02
N TYR A 112 -26.84 20.23 11.74
CA TYR A 112 -28.17 20.70 11.39
C TYR A 112 -28.10 22.18 11.04
N LEU A 113 -28.46 22.49 9.80
CA LEU A 113 -28.45 23.86 9.27
C LEU A 113 -29.89 24.30 8.96
N LYS A 114 -30.21 25.55 9.19
CA LYS A 114 -31.47 26.14 8.77
C LYS A 114 -31.28 26.83 7.42
N ASP A 115 -32.12 26.49 6.43
CA ASP A 115 -32.11 27.10 5.10
C ASP A 115 -33.53 27.60 4.76
N GLY A 116 -33.79 28.85 5.04
CA GLY A 116 -35.13 29.40 5.03
C GLY A 116 -36.03 28.76 6.09
N ASP A 117 -37.13 28.13 5.66
CA ASP A 117 -38.05 27.38 6.52
C ASP A 117 -37.72 25.88 6.58
N ASP A 118 -36.72 25.44 5.80
CA ASP A 118 -36.28 24.07 5.74
C ASP A 118 -35.17 23.77 6.78
N VAL A 119 -35.08 22.52 7.22
CA VAL A 119 -33.99 22.02 8.05
C VAL A 119 -33.13 21.08 7.22
N VAL A 120 -31.83 21.39 7.10
CA VAL A 120 -30.86 20.56 6.41
C VAL A 120 -30.02 19.79 7.42
N LYS A 121 -30.12 18.47 7.41
CA LYS A 121 -29.20 17.57 8.12
C LYS A 121 -28.07 17.19 7.18
N LYS A 122 -26.85 17.62 7.48
CA LYS A 122 -25.62 17.22 6.78
C LYS A 122 -24.92 16.15 7.61
N THR A 123 -24.66 14.98 7.01
CA THR A 123 -23.87 13.91 7.62
C THR A 123 -22.59 13.75 6.80
N THR A 124 -21.43 13.85 7.44
CA THR A 124 -20.14 13.55 6.84
C THR A 124 -19.63 12.24 7.43
N THR A 125 -19.45 11.23 6.59
CA THR A 125 -18.84 9.95 6.94
C THR A 125 -17.42 9.92 6.41
N TYR A 126 -16.55 9.13 7.03
CA TYR A 126 -15.15 9.02 6.64
C TYR A 126 -14.79 7.56 6.38
N GLU A 127 -14.13 7.32 5.25
CA GLU A 127 -13.45 6.05 4.96
C GLU A 127 -11.95 6.23 5.13
N VAL A 128 -11.27 5.20 5.63
CA VAL A 128 -9.81 5.17 5.81
C VAL A 128 -9.21 4.29 4.74
N ASN A 129 -8.29 4.83 3.98
CA ASN A 129 -7.50 4.00 3.07
C ASN A 129 -6.57 3.09 3.89
N ALA A 130 -6.75 1.78 3.79
CA ALA A 130 -6.04 0.79 4.60
C ALA A 130 -4.52 0.79 4.40
N SER A 131 -4.03 1.30 3.27
CA SER A 131 -2.59 1.34 2.95
C SER A 131 -1.92 2.66 3.29
N THR A 132 -2.68 3.78 3.27
CA THR A 132 -2.10 5.13 3.41
C THR A 132 -2.58 5.87 4.65
N GLY A 133 -3.68 5.42 5.26
CA GLY A 133 -4.32 6.12 6.38
C GLY A 133 -5.06 7.40 5.98
N ILE A 134 -5.14 7.70 4.68
CA ILE A 134 -5.83 8.91 4.19
C ILE A 134 -7.33 8.74 4.42
N LEU A 135 -7.95 9.83 4.94
CA LEU A 135 -9.37 9.91 5.15
C LEU A 135 -10.07 10.46 3.91
N THR A 136 -11.08 9.74 3.45
CA THR A 136 -11.92 10.14 2.33
C THR A 136 -13.31 10.47 2.86
N PRO A 137 -13.76 11.75 2.83
CA PRO A 137 -15.07 12.14 3.30
C PRO A 137 -16.15 11.83 2.26
N ALA A 138 -17.29 11.35 2.71
CA ALA A 138 -18.52 11.27 1.93
C ALA A 138 -19.60 12.08 2.62
N GLU A 139 -20.29 12.95 1.86
CA GLU A 139 -21.33 13.82 2.39
C GLU A 139 -22.72 13.34 1.97
N LYS A 140 -23.62 13.32 2.95
CA LYS A 140 -25.06 13.11 2.75
C LYS A 140 -25.80 14.32 3.28
N LYS A 141 -26.65 14.94 2.46
CA LYS A 141 -27.56 16.01 2.86
C LYS A 141 -28.99 15.53 2.79
N GLU A 142 -29.74 15.76 3.83
CA GLU A 142 -31.17 15.48 3.93
C GLU A 142 -31.88 16.80 4.22
N VAL A 143 -32.73 17.24 3.30
CA VAL A 143 -33.52 18.46 3.43
C VAL A 143 -34.93 18.07 3.83
N PHE A 144 -35.36 18.52 4.99
CA PHE A 144 -36.70 18.32 5.55
C PHE A 144 -37.51 19.58 5.34
N LYS A 145 -38.51 19.53 4.48
CA LYS A 145 -39.37 20.63 4.13
C LYS A 145 -40.60 20.71 5.04
N GLN A 146 -41.18 21.90 5.15
CA GLN A 146 -42.36 22.15 5.97
C GLN A 146 -43.60 21.37 5.50
N ASP A 147 -43.72 21.06 4.20
CA ASP A 147 -44.81 20.27 3.62
C ASP A 147 -44.64 18.75 3.82
N GLY A 148 -43.64 18.32 4.55
CA GLY A 148 -43.33 16.90 4.79
C GLY A 148 -42.54 16.20 3.67
N SER A 149 -42.32 16.86 2.52
CA SER A 149 -41.45 16.31 1.49
C SER A 149 -39.99 16.36 1.93
N LYS A 150 -39.16 15.53 1.28
CA LYS A 150 -37.74 15.38 1.64
C LYS A 150 -36.87 15.31 0.39
N THR A 151 -35.69 15.86 0.48
CA THR A 151 -34.62 15.66 -0.52
C THR A 151 -33.37 15.13 0.17
N THR A 152 -32.76 14.11 -0.41
CA THR A 152 -31.48 13.56 0.03
C THR A 152 -30.46 13.71 -1.08
N VAL A 153 -29.30 14.30 -0.76
CA VAL A 153 -28.16 14.38 -1.67
C VAL A 153 -27.01 13.59 -1.08
N VAL A 154 -26.55 12.56 -1.80
CA VAL A 154 -25.42 11.74 -1.42
C VAL A 154 -24.25 12.05 -2.35
N VAL A 155 -23.14 12.52 -1.79
CA VAL A 155 -21.89 12.77 -2.50
C VAL A 155 -20.88 11.72 -2.09
N THR A 156 -20.50 10.87 -3.03
CA THR A 156 -19.49 9.84 -2.84
C THR A 156 -18.24 10.25 -3.62
N PRO A 157 -17.07 10.30 -2.98
CA PRO A 157 -15.82 10.56 -3.68
C PRO A 157 -15.46 9.41 -4.62
N LEU A 158 -14.78 9.75 -5.71
CA LEU A 158 -14.19 8.81 -6.66
C LEU A 158 -12.68 8.93 -6.56
N GLU A 159 -12.06 7.87 -6.04
CA GLU A 159 -10.61 7.85 -5.87
C GLU A 159 -9.87 7.97 -7.21
N PRO A 160 -8.70 8.65 -7.22
CA PRO A 160 -7.81 8.66 -8.37
C PRO A 160 -7.30 7.26 -8.69
N SER A 161 -7.43 6.82 -9.92
CA SER A 161 -6.73 5.62 -10.37
C SER A 161 -5.21 5.86 -10.38
N VAL A 162 -4.43 4.79 -10.25
CA VAL A 162 -2.97 4.87 -10.38
C VAL A 162 -2.57 4.41 -11.77
N ARG A 163 -1.75 5.22 -12.44
CA ARG A 163 -1.15 4.91 -13.73
C ARG A 163 0.37 5.03 -13.64
N TYR A 164 1.07 4.05 -14.20
CA TYR A 164 2.52 4.05 -14.26
C TYR A 164 3.00 4.46 -15.64
N GLU A 165 4.03 5.32 -15.68
CA GLU A 165 4.66 5.82 -16.90
C GLU A 165 6.18 5.66 -16.82
N LYS A 166 6.84 5.43 -17.96
CA LYS A 166 8.30 5.39 -18.04
C LYS A 166 8.89 6.78 -17.83
N ASP A 167 9.87 6.88 -16.93
CA ASP A 167 10.79 8.02 -16.86
C ASP A 167 12.13 7.64 -17.49
N ALA A 168 12.29 7.99 -18.76
CA ALA A 168 13.52 7.72 -19.52
C ALA A 168 14.71 8.62 -19.13
N THR A 169 14.51 9.60 -18.25
CA THR A 169 15.57 10.51 -17.81
C THR A 169 16.35 9.97 -16.61
N ARG A 170 15.75 9.05 -15.85
CA ARG A 170 16.29 8.48 -14.61
C ARG A 170 16.76 7.05 -14.81
N ALA A 171 17.92 6.73 -14.25
CA ALA A 171 18.47 5.38 -14.31
C ALA A 171 17.52 4.35 -13.66
N LYS A 172 17.47 3.14 -14.23
CA LYS A 172 16.75 2.00 -13.67
C LYS A 172 17.12 1.78 -12.19
N GLY A 173 16.13 1.53 -11.37
CA GLY A 173 16.31 1.35 -9.92
C GLY A 173 16.40 2.66 -9.12
N GLY A 174 16.35 3.81 -9.79
CA GLY A 174 16.19 5.10 -9.12
C GLY A 174 14.79 5.25 -8.49
N ALA A 175 14.64 6.19 -7.55
CA ALA A 175 13.37 6.47 -6.90
C ALA A 175 12.32 6.93 -7.93
N ASN A 176 11.11 6.37 -7.83
CA ASN A 176 9.98 6.80 -8.64
C ASN A 176 9.51 8.20 -8.24
N VAL A 177 8.96 8.93 -9.19
CA VAL A 177 8.33 10.24 -8.94
C VAL A 177 6.82 10.09 -9.05
N THR A 178 6.12 10.48 -7.99
CA THR A 178 4.65 10.43 -7.96
C THR A 178 4.08 11.84 -8.14
N VAL A 179 3.19 11.98 -9.11
CA VAL A 179 2.34 13.16 -9.30
C VAL A 179 0.96 12.77 -8.83
N ALA A 180 0.50 13.38 -7.74
CA ALA A 180 -0.80 13.07 -7.15
C ALA A 180 -1.94 13.45 -8.12
N GLY A 181 -2.92 12.56 -8.24
CA GLY A 181 -4.18 12.84 -8.90
C GLY A 181 -5.14 13.61 -8.00
N THR A 182 -6.30 13.95 -8.52
CA THR A 182 -7.39 14.60 -7.76
C THR A 182 -8.60 13.68 -7.71
N SER A 183 -9.25 13.59 -6.54
CA SER A 183 -10.48 12.83 -6.39
C SER A 183 -11.63 13.49 -7.17
N GLY A 184 -12.44 12.67 -7.81
CA GLY A 184 -13.71 13.05 -8.40
C GLY A 184 -14.85 12.94 -7.40
N THR A 185 -16.09 13.10 -7.87
CA THR A 185 -17.29 12.88 -7.06
C THR A 185 -18.42 12.24 -7.87
N ARG A 186 -19.19 11.38 -7.23
CA ARG A 186 -20.48 10.89 -7.71
C ARG A 186 -21.56 11.45 -6.80
N THR A 187 -22.45 12.26 -7.36
CA THR A 187 -23.57 12.87 -6.61
C THR A 187 -24.88 12.22 -7.06
N VAL A 188 -25.65 11.73 -6.10
CA VAL A 188 -27.00 11.21 -6.33
C VAL A 188 -27.97 12.03 -5.52
N THR A 189 -29.02 12.57 -6.18
CA THR A 189 -30.11 13.30 -5.56
C THR A 189 -31.37 12.45 -5.59
N THR A 190 -31.95 12.17 -4.41
CA THR A 190 -33.23 11.48 -4.28
C THR A 190 -34.25 12.46 -3.69
N THR A 191 -35.32 12.74 -4.40
CA THR A 191 -36.47 13.48 -3.89
C THR A 191 -37.52 12.52 -3.37
N TYR A 192 -38.26 12.94 -2.36
CA TYR A 192 -39.33 12.15 -1.77
C TYR A 192 -40.63 12.94 -1.81
N THR A 193 -41.70 12.34 -2.28
CA THR A 193 -43.04 12.90 -2.19
C THR A 193 -43.84 12.13 -1.15
N VAL A 194 -44.83 12.80 -0.54
CA VAL A 194 -45.72 12.15 0.43
C VAL A 194 -46.80 11.38 -0.30
N ASN A 195 -46.97 10.10 0.02
CA ASN A 195 -48.09 9.29 -0.45
C ASN A 195 -49.40 9.78 0.22
N PRO A 196 -50.38 10.26 -0.55
CA PRO A 196 -51.59 10.82 0.03
C PRO A 196 -52.50 9.77 0.72
N THR A 197 -52.23 8.49 0.49
CA THR A 197 -53.08 7.40 1.05
C THR A 197 -52.67 7.00 2.46
N ASP A 198 -51.38 6.96 2.76
CA ASP A 198 -50.82 6.44 4.01
C ASP A 198 -49.76 7.33 4.65
N GLY A 199 -49.40 8.49 4.04
CA GLY A 199 -48.40 9.40 4.53
C GLY A 199 -46.94 8.90 4.38
N SER A 200 -46.70 7.77 3.73
CA SER A 200 -45.36 7.26 3.48
C SER A 200 -44.58 8.14 2.46
N LEU A 201 -43.26 8.07 2.54
CA LEU A 201 -42.40 8.78 1.59
C LEU A 201 -42.09 7.90 0.38
N ILE A 202 -42.41 8.39 -0.81
CA ILE A 202 -42.10 7.73 -2.10
C ILE A 202 -40.81 8.30 -2.63
N PRO A 203 -39.72 7.52 -2.78
CA PRO A 203 -38.44 7.99 -3.30
C PRO A 203 -38.46 8.10 -4.83
N HIS A 204 -37.83 9.17 -5.34
CA HIS A 204 -37.56 9.39 -6.76
C HIS A 204 -36.07 9.67 -6.92
N GLU A 205 -35.29 8.68 -7.33
CA GLU A 205 -33.85 8.81 -7.53
C GLU A 205 -33.55 9.50 -8.85
N GLY A 206 -32.77 10.58 -8.80
CA GLY A 206 -32.26 11.27 -9.98
C GLY A 206 -31.05 10.59 -10.60
N GLN A 207 -30.75 10.93 -11.84
CA GLN A 207 -29.54 10.43 -12.51
C GLN A 207 -28.29 10.88 -11.78
N PRO A 208 -27.30 9.98 -11.57
CA PRO A 208 -26.03 10.36 -10.95
C PRO A 208 -25.29 11.42 -11.77
N VAL A 209 -24.82 12.46 -11.09
CA VAL A 209 -23.90 13.44 -11.65
C VAL A 209 -22.48 13.03 -11.28
N ILE A 210 -21.62 12.82 -12.28
CA ILE A 210 -20.24 12.38 -12.13
C ILE A 210 -19.29 13.53 -12.47
N LYS A 211 -18.44 13.90 -11.50
CA LYS A 211 -17.24 14.69 -11.72
C LYS A 211 -16.06 13.70 -11.69
N PRO A 212 -15.38 13.44 -12.82
CA PRO A 212 -14.32 12.44 -12.86
C PRO A 212 -13.12 12.81 -11.99
N SER A 213 -12.42 11.78 -11.49
CA SER A 213 -11.10 11.93 -10.87
C SER A 213 -10.02 12.08 -11.93
N THR A 214 -8.89 12.68 -11.58
CA THR A 214 -7.67 12.64 -12.39
C THR A 214 -6.72 11.58 -11.82
N PRO A 215 -6.04 10.78 -12.65
CA PRO A 215 -5.19 9.72 -12.17
C PRO A 215 -3.95 10.24 -11.44
N THR A 216 -3.52 9.51 -10.42
CA THR A 216 -2.17 9.61 -9.87
C THR A 216 -1.19 8.98 -10.84
N VAL A 217 -0.16 9.71 -11.26
CA VAL A 217 0.87 9.22 -12.18
C VAL A 217 2.14 8.90 -11.42
N VAL A 218 2.58 7.64 -11.49
CA VAL A 218 3.86 7.20 -10.96
C VAL A 218 4.85 7.03 -12.09
N LYS A 219 5.85 7.92 -12.16
CA LYS A 219 6.93 7.86 -13.14
C LYS A 219 8.00 6.90 -12.64
N VAL A 220 8.13 5.76 -13.32
CA VAL A 220 9.07 4.69 -13.00
C VAL A 220 10.39 4.95 -13.69
N SER A 221 11.47 5.03 -12.90
CA SER A 221 12.83 5.27 -13.39
C SER A 221 13.31 4.11 -14.27
N ALA A 222 13.43 4.33 -15.58
CA ALA A 222 13.66 3.29 -16.59
C ALA A 222 14.40 3.81 -17.83
N LYS A 223 15.48 4.60 -17.61
CA LYS A 223 16.35 5.03 -18.69
C LYS A 223 16.99 3.81 -19.37
N ASP A 224 16.99 3.82 -20.69
CA ASP A 224 17.64 2.77 -21.47
C ASP A 224 19.15 2.76 -21.20
N GLU A 225 19.73 1.57 -21.09
CA GLU A 225 21.14 1.35 -20.81
C GLU A 225 21.89 1.05 -22.11
N VAL A 226 23.08 1.61 -22.23
CA VAL A 226 23.97 1.38 -23.37
C VAL A 226 25.31 0.89 -22.85
N GLU A 227 25.73 -0.27 -23.31
CA GLU A 227 27.04 -0.87 -23.06
C GLU A 227 27.82 -1.02 -24.38
N TYR A 228 29.12 -0.83 -24.31
CA TYR A 228 30.03 -1.13 -25.41
C TYR A 228 30.90 -2.32 -25.01
N LEU A 229 30.71 -3.43 -25.69
CA LEU A 229 31.43 -4.68 -25.44
C LEU A 229 32.49 -4.88 -26.52
N LYS A 230 33.66 -5.36 -26.12
CA LYS A 230 34.70 -5.73 -27.07
C LYS A 230 34.61 -7.22 -27.39
N GLU A 231 34.35 -7.53 -28.66
CA GLU A 231 34.34 -8.91 -29.19
C GLU A 231 35.45 -9.07 -30.24
N GLY A 232 36.60 -9.58 -29.82
CA GLY A 232 37.82 -9.62 -30.66
C GLY A 232 38.30 -8.20 -31.00
N ASP A 233 38.39 -7.87 -32.30
CA ASP A 233 38.76 -6.55 -32.80
C ASP A 233 37.55 -5.60 -33.01
N ASN A 234 36.34 -6.09 -32.76
CA ASN A 234 35.11 -5.33 -32.95
C ASN A 234 34.61 -4.74 -31.62
N VAL A 235 33.93 -3.59 -31.75
CA VAL A 235 33.15 -3.00 -30.65
C VAL A 235 31.66 -3.16 -30.92
N VAL A 236 30.97 -3.89 -30.05
CA VAL A 236 29.54 -4.10 -30.15
C VAL A 236 28.83 -3.17 -29.19
N LYS A 237 27.91 -2.36 -29.71
CA LYS A 237 27.01 -1.54 -28.89
C LYS A 237 25.78 -2.37 -28.52
N LYS A 238 25.61 -2.65 -27.23
CA LYS A 238 24.40 -3.30 -26.68
C LYS A 238 23.52 -2.23 -26.07
N THR A 239 22.24 -2.18 -26.48
CA THR A 239 21.23 -1.30 -25.89
C THR A 239 20.18 -2.17 -25.22
N THR A 240 19.92 -1.91 -23.93
CA THR A 240 18.82 -2.52 -23.18
C THR A 240 17.74 -1.47 -22.99
N SER A 241 16.58 -1.68 -23.58
CA SER A 241 15.42 -0.79 -23.45
C SER A 241 14.43 -1.38 -22.46
N TYR A 242 13.78 -0.52 -21.71
CA TYR A 242 12.79 -0.89 -20.70
C TYR A 242 11.41 -0.38 -21.09
N ALA A 243 10.40 -1.23 -20.93
CA ALA A 243 9.00 -0.85 -20.96
C ALA A 243 8.39 -0.90 -19.55
N VAL A 244 7.40 -0.06 -19.29
CA VAL A 244 6.70 0.01 -18.00
C VAL A 244 5.26 -0.46 -18.23
N ASN A 245 4.83 -1.44 -17.44
CA ASN A 245 3.42 -1.83 -17.44
C ASN A 245 2.60 -0.70 -16.78
N ALA A 246 1.66 -0.11 -17.51
CA ALA A 246 0.88 1.05 -17.06
C ALA A 246 -0.02 0.76 -15.85
N SER A 247 -0.37 -0.51 -15.59
CA SER A 247 -1.23 -0.90 -14.48
C SER A 247 -0.46 -1.33 -13.24
N THR A 248 0.74 -1.92 -13.39
CA THR A 248 1.50 -2.50 -12.27
C THR A 248 2.80 -1.78 -11.97
N GLY A 249 3.30 -0.96 -12.90
CA GLY A 249 4.61 -0.32 -12.79
C GLY A 249 5.80 -1.26 -12.96
N THR A 250 5.57 -2.54 -13.31
CA THR A 250 6.66 -3.50 -13.55
C THR A 250 7.41 -3.15 -14.82
N LEU A 251 8.75 -3.33 -14.76
CA LEU A 251 9.65 -3.17 -15.90
C LEU A 251 9.81 -4.50 -16.65
N THR A 252 9.72 -4.42 -17.97
CA THR A 252 10.01 -5.53 -18.90
C THR A 252 11.04 -5.10 -19.92
#